data_4f37774ac202a1bebde15fd5932206c3
#
_entry.id   4f37774ac202a1bebde15fd5932206c3
#
_cell.length_a   1.000
_cell.length_b   1.000
_cell.length_c   1.000
_cell.angle_alpha   90.00
_cell.angle_beta   90.00
_cell.angle_gamma   90.00
#
_symmetry.space_group_name_H-M   'P 1'
#
loop_
_entity.id
_entity.type
_entity.pdbx_description
1 polymer ?
#
loop_
_entity_poly.entity_id
_entity_poly.type
_entity_poly.pdbx_seq_one_letter_code
_entity_poly.pdbx_strand_id
1 'polypeptide(L)'
;YIQGINMEGPYISAAKKGAQCGDFIRKPDFEEFLKLHEICPVCLVDVAPEAEGSNAFAARAKAYCTVSAAHTNSDYETAEKAFEAGFSHATHLFNAMTQLGSRTPGVVGAVFDSDSVTAELICDGFHIAPATLRIAFQLLGEDRSVIVSDAMMASGLADGDFELGGQKVYVRDGKALLADGTIAASTTNLYDEFRNVLRFGIPFRQALKSCTINPARVIHADKETGSIVQG
;
A
#
# COMPACT_ATOMS: atom_id res chain seq x y z
N TYR A 1 -13.46 14.13 -7.23
CA TYR A 1 -12.92 13.63 -8.50
C TYR A 1 -12.16 12.32 -8.25
N ILE A 2 -12.59 11.21 -8.85
CA ILE A 2 -11.98 9.88 -8.71
C ILE A 2 -11.07 9.68 -9.92
N GLN A 3 -9.78 9.39 -9.69
CA GLN A 3 -8.79 9.17 -10.74
C GLN A 3 -8.85 7.74 -11.33
N GLY A 4 -9.23 6.77 -10.51
CA GLY A 4 -9.29 5.37 -10.88
C GLY A 4 -9.38 4.47 -9.67
N ILE A 5 -9.00 3.21 -9.84
CA ILE A 5 -9.05 2.17 -8.79
C ILE A 5 -7.62 1.80 -8.40
N ASN A 6 -7.39 1.59 -7.10
CA ASN A 6 -6.35 0.69 -6.60
C ASN A 6 -6.97 -0.72 -6.54
N MET A 7 -6.40 -1.66 -7.29
CA MET A 7 -6.82 -3.05 -7.31
C MET A 7 -6.00 -3.86 -6.31
N GLU A 8 -6.44 -3.89 -5.05
CA GLU A 8 -5.77 -4.61 -3.96
C GLU A 8 -6.18 -6.10 -3.97
N GLY A 9 -5.34 -6.91 -4.56
CA GLY A 9 -5.63 -8.31 -4.88
C GLY A 9 -6.38 -8.44 -6.21
N PRO A 10 -6.74 -9.65 -6.61
CA PRO A 10 -6.64 -10.95 -5.94
C PRO A 10 -5.27 -11.66 -6.09
N TYR A 11 -4.26 -11.02 -6.66
CA TYR A 11 -2.98 -11.59 -7.04
C TYR A 11 -1.96 -11.57 -5.89
N ILE A 12 -2.42 -11.90 -4.68
CA ILE A 12 -1.68 -11.77 -3.42
C ILE A 12 -1.29 -13.14 -2.85
N SER A 13 -0.44 -13.14 -1.83
CA SER A 13 0.01 -14.34 -1.14
C SER A 13 -1.03 -14.83 -0.13
N ALA A 14 -1.42 -16.10 -0.20
CA ALA A 14 -2.29 -16.71 0.80
C ALA A 14 -1.69 -16.67 2.22
N ALA A 15 -0.34 -16.73 2.33
CA ALA A 15 0.36 -16.64 3.61
C ALA A 15 0.32 -15.23 4.22
N LYS A 16 0.04 -14.21 3.42
CA LYS A 16 0.02 -12.79 3.81
C LYS A 16 -1.30 -12.10 3.44
N LYS A 17 -2.38 -12.85 3.32
CA LYS A 17 -3.68 -12.33 2.88
C LYS A 17 -4.29 -11.27 3.81
N GLY A 18 -3.82 -11.16 5.05
CA GLY A 18 -4.44 -10.27 6.04
C GLY A 18 -5.93 -10.59 6.22
N ALA A 19 -6.77 -9.58 6.14
CA ALA A 19 -8.22 -9.70 6.23
C ALA A 19 -8.91 -10.04 4.88
N GLN A 20 -8.16 -10.27 3.81
CA GLN A 20 -8.75 -10.65 2.54
C GLN A 20 -9.25 -12.11 2.55
N CYS A 21 -10.33 -12.40 1.82
CA CYS A 21 -10.87 -13.76 1.73
C CYS A 21 -9.95 -14.63 0.85
N GLY A 22 -9.45 -15.73 1.44
CA GLY A 22 -8.52 -16.64 0.76
C GLY A 22 -9.09 -17.31 -0.49
N ASP A 23 -10.41 -17.46 -0.57
CA ASP A 23 -11.10 -18.15 -1.69
C ASP A 23 -10.98 -17.38 -3.02
N PHE A 24 -10.67 -16.09 -2.97
CA PHE A 24 -10.54 -15.24 -4.16
C PHE A 24 -9.09 -15.09 -4.63
N ILE A 25 -8.11 -15.57 -3.87
CA ILE A 25 -6.69 -15.46 -4.21
C ILE A 25 -6.40 -16.35 -5.43
N ARG A 26 -5.71 -15.77 -6.41
CA ARG A 26 -5.32 -16.46 -7.63
C ARG A 26 -4.05 -15.88 -8.24
N LYS A 27 -3.49 -16.60 -9.21
CA LYS A 27 -2.31 -16.16 -9.93
C LYS A 27 -2.61 -14.89 -10.74
N PRO A 28 -1.61 -14.00 -10.93
CA PRO A 28 -1.75 -12.86 -11.81
C PRO A 28 -2.19 -13.26 -13.22
N ASP A 29 -3.28 -12.65 -13.68
CA ASP A 29 -3.83 -12.83 -15.02
C ASP A 29 -3.97 -11.48 -15.71
N PHE A 30 -3.15 -11.24 -16.72
CA PHE A 30 -3.12 -9.96 -17.41
C PHE A 30 -4.38 -9.71 -18.23
N GLU A 31 -4.99 -10.75 -18.81
CA GLU A 31 -6.21 -10.59 -19.62
C GLU A 31 -7.43 -10.30 -18.74
N GLU A 32 -7.47 -10.84 -17.53
CA GLU A 32 -8.45 -10.45 -16.52
C GLU A 32 -8.25 -9.00 -16.08
N PHE A 33 -7.02 -8.62 -15.73
CA PHE A 33 -6.67 -7.24 -15.37
C PHE A 33 -7.08 -6.25 -16.48
N LEU A 34 -6.76 -6.55 -17.73
CA LEU A 34 -7.07 -5.65 -18.84
C LEU A 34 -8.58 -5.44 -19.01
N LYS A 35 -9.39 -6.48 -18.88
CA LYS A 35 -10.86 -6.37 -18.91
C LYS A 35 -11.40 -5.47 -17.80
N LEU A 36 -10.83 -5.55 -16.60
CA LEU A 36 -11.23 -4.70 -15.48
C LEU A 36 -10.80 -3.26 -15.72
N HIS A 37 -9.57 -3.05 -16.19
CA HIS A 37 -9.03 -1.74 -16.54
C HIS A 37 -9.85 -1.03 -17.64
N GLU A 38 -10.37 -1.77 -18.63
CA GLU A 38 -11.25 -1.25 -19.69
C GLU A 38 -12.61 -0.76 -19.15
N ILE A 39 -13.11 -1.36 -18.07
CA ILE A 39 -14.35 -0.94 -17.42
C ILE A 39 -14.14 0.31 -16.57
N CYS A 40 -13.08 0.33 -15.78
CA CYS A 40 -12.69 1.45 -14.94
C CYS A 40 -11.16 1.50 -14.83
N PRO A 41 -10.53 2.67 -15.08
CA PRO A 41 -9.08 2.77 -15.02
C PRO A 41 -8.51 2.24 -13.68
N VAL A 42 -7.68 1.21 -13.75
CA VAL A 42 -6.87 0.76 -12.63
C VAL A 42 -5.60 1.60 -12.65
N CYS A 43 -5.38 2.41 -11.63
CA CYS A 43 -4.21 3.29 -11.50
C CYS A 43 -3.06 2.61 -10.76
N LEU A 44 -3.38 1.65 -9.90
CA LEU A 44 -2.44 0.85 -9.13
C LEU A 44 -2.97 -0.57 -9.01
N VAL A 45 -2.11 -1.57 -9.13
CA VAL A 45 -2.45 -2.99 -8.93
C VAL A 45 -1.47 -3.64 -7.95
N ASP A 46 -2.01 -4.30 -6.95
CA ASP A 46 -1.27 -4.98 -5.90
C ASP A 46 -1.03 -6.45 -6.25
N VAL A 47 0.22 -6.85 -6.24
CA VAL A 47 0.67 -8.19 -6.62
C VAL A 47 1.71 -8.69 -5.62
N ALA A 48 1.62 -9.95 -5.22
CA ALA A 48 2.69 -10.60 -4.48
C ALA A 48 3.85 -10.96 -5.43
N PRO A 49 5.07 -10.43 -5.22
CA PRO A 49 6.23 -10.72 -6.08
C PRO A 49 6.53 -12.20 -6.27
N GLU A 50 6.30 -13.03 -5.24
CA GLU A 50 6.51 -14.49 -5.29
C GLU A 50 5.42 -15.27 -6.03
N ALA A 51 4.30 -14.63 -6.38
CA ALA A 51 3.23 -15.31 -7.11
C ALA A 51 3.74 -15.76 -8.49
N GLU A 52 3.39 -16.98 -8.87
CA GLU A 52 3.79 -17.53 -10.17
C GLU A 52 3.26 -16.65 -11.31
N GLY A 53 4.17 -16.17 -12.15
CA GLY A 53 3.84 -15.28 -13.27
C GLY A 53 3.84 -13.79 -12.94
N SER A 54 4.10 -13.38 -11.69
CA SER A 54 4.07 -11.98 -11.24
C SER A 54 4.97 -11.05 -12.06
N ASN A 55 6.23 -11.47 -12.33
CA ASN A 55 7.17 -10.66 -13.11
C ASN A 55 6.73 -10.49 -14.58
N ALA A 56 6.17 -11.53 -15.18
CA ALA A 56 5.64 -11.45 -16.54
C ALA A 56 4.38 -10.56 -16.61
N PHE A 57 3.54 -10.64 -15.58
CA PHE A 57 2.38 -9.75 -15.41
C PHE A 57 2.86 -8.30 -15.26
N ALA A 58 3.79 -8.02 -14.34
CA ALA A 58 4.29 -6.67 -14.07
C ALA A 58 4.94 -6.05 -15.31
N ALA A 59 5.74 -6.80 -16.08
CA ALA A 59 6.35 -6.34 -17.31
C ALA A 59 5.32 -5.84 -18.35
N ARG A 60 4.09 -6.39 -18.35
CA ARG A 60 2.98 -5.93 -19.20
C ARG A 60 2.17 -4.82 -18.53
N ALA A 61 1.79 -4.99 -17.26
CA ALA A 61 0.87 -4.11 -16.54
C ALA A 61 1.45 -2.72 -16.31
N LYS A 62 2.78 -2.57 -16.16
CA LYS A 62 3.46 -1.28 -15.98
C LYS A 62 3.24 -0.27 -17.11
N ALA A 63 2.75 -0.69 -18.26
CA ALA A 63 2.37 0.20 -19.36
C ALA A 63 0.98 0.85 -19.14
N TYR A 64 0.21 0.36 -18.18
CA TYR A 64 -1.18 0.77 -17.91
C TYR A 64 -1.34 1.44 -16.55
N CYS A 65 -0.61 0.95 -15.54
CA CYS A 65 -0.73 1.40 -14.16
C CYS A 65 0.57 1.15 -13.37
N THR A 66 0.63 1.66 -12.15
CA THR A 66 1.68 1.30 -11.19
C THR A 66 1.46 -0.12 -10.68
N VAL A 67 2.51 -0.94 -10.71
CA VAL A 67 2.51 -2.28 -10.11
C VAL A 67 3.18 -2.21 -8.75
N SER A 68 2.47 -2.65 -7.72
CA SER A 68 2.87 -2.56 -6.32
C SER A 68 3.11 -3.93 -5.71
N ALA A 69 4.17 -4.06 -4.91
CA ALA A 69 4.41 -5.21 -4.05
C ALA A 69 3.51 -5.11 -2.82
N ALA A 70 2.60 -6.05 -2.66
CA ALA A 70 1.63 -6.06 -1.58
C ALA A 70 1.27 -7.47 -1.12
N HIS A 71 0.85 -7.63 0.13
CA HIS A 71 0.38 -8.91 0.68
C HIS A 71 1.30 -10.07 0.27
N THR A 72 2.57 -9.96 0.63
CA THR A 72 3.63 -10.79 0.06
C THR A 72 4.49 -11.47 1.12
N ASN A 73 4.85 -12.70 0.87
CA ASN A 73 5.82 -13.46 1.66
C ASN A 73 7.19 -13.56 0.96
N SER A 74 7.46 -12.67 0.01
CA SER A 74 8.74 -12.61 -0.69
C SER A 74 9.92 -12.42 0.26
N ASP A 75 11.04 -13.02 -0.06
CA ASP A 75 12.34 -12.62 0.46
C ASP A 75 12.87 -11.37 -0.25
N TYR A 76 14.03 -10.91 0.17
CA TYR A 76 14.69 -9.72 -0.38
C TYR A 76 15.01 -9.88 -1.87
N GLU A 77 15.65 -11.01 -2.26
CA GLU A 77 16.08 -11.28 -3.62
C GLU A 77 14.92 -11.42 -4.61
N THR A 78 13.79 -11.96 -4.15
CA THR A 78 12.57 -12.05 -4.97
C THR A 78 11.96 -10.65 -5.17
N ALA A 79 11.98 -9.80 -4.15
CA ALA A 79 11.51 -8.43 -4.26
C ALA A 79 12.39 -7.59 -5.21
N GLU A 80 13.72 -7.69 -5.13
CA GLU A 80 14.63 -7.01 -6.06
C GLU A 80 14.35 -7.39 -7.53
N LYS A 81 14.21 -8.69 -7.82
CA LYS A 81 13.86 -9.16 -9.17
C LYS A 81 12.51 -8.64 -9.65
N ALA A 82 11.55 -8.49 -8.73
CA ALA A 82 10.27 -7.90 -9.07
C ALA A 82 10.40 -6.41 -9.40
N PHE A 83 11.23 -5.65 -8.68
CA PHE A 83 11.49 -4.25 -9.00
C PHE A 83 12.14 -4.11 -10.38
N GLU A 84 13.09 -4.97 -10.74
CA GLU A 84 13.66 -5.01 -12.09
C GLU A 84 12.60 -5.35 -13.16
N ALA A 85 11.62 -6.19 -12.85
CA ALA A 85 10.54 -6.57 -13.77
C ALA A 85 9.51 -5.47 -13.99
N GLY A 86 9.38 -4.52 -13.06
CA GLY A 86 8.46 -3.39 -13.22
C GLY A 86 7.59 -3.05 -12.02
N PHE A 87 7.79 -3.69 -10.87
CA PHE A 87 7.23 -3.19 -9.63
C PHE A 87 7.95 -1.91 -9.23
N SER A 88 7.21 -0.85 -8.97
CA SER A 88 7.76 0.47 -8.64
C SER A 88 7.20 1.06 -7.34
N HIS A 89 6.35 0.30 -6.66
CA HIS A 89 5.66 0.72 -5.45
C HIS A 89 5.55 -0.43 -4.45
N ALA A 90 5.31 -0.10 -3.18
CA ALA A 90 4.96 -1.06 -2.12
C ALA A 90 3.77 -0.52 -1.33
N THR A 91 2.69 -1.26 -1.31
CA THR A 91 1.44 -0.91 -0.63
C THR A 91 1.56 -1.16 0.87
N HIS A 92 1.05 -0.24 1.69
CA HIS A 92 1.00 -0.28 3.17
C HIS A 92 2.21 -0.97 3.82
N LEU A 93 3.42 -0.47 3.49
CA LEU A 93 4.72 -1.03 3.92
C LEU A 93 4.71 -1.48 5.39
N PHE A 94 5.33 -2.61 5.72
CA PHE A 94 5.30 -3.37 6.97
C PHE A 94 4.05 -4.25 7.16
N ASN A 95 2.90 -3.90 6.60
CA ASN A 95 1.67 -4.64 6.80
C ASN A 95 1.54 -5.78 5.79
N ALA A 96 1.15 -6.97 6.27
CA ALA A 96 0.97 -8.16 5.45
C ALA A 96 2.17 -8.50 4.53
N MET A 97 3.42 -8.28 4.98
CA MET A 97 4.64 -8.58 4.23
C MET A 97 5.78 -9.08 5.13
N THR A 98 6.90 -9.49 4.53
CA THR A 98 8.11 -9.88 5.25
C THR A 98 8.82 -8.65 5.80
N GLN A 99 9.23 -8.74 7.06
CA GLN A 99 9.78 -7.63 7.83
C GLN A 99 11.30 -7.48 7.65
N LEU A 100 11.83 -6.31 7.98
CA LEU A 100 13.27 -6.04 8.00
C LEU A 100 13.94 -6.72 9.19
N GLY A 101 14.63 -7.82 8.95
CA GLY A 101 15.48 -8.50 9.92
C GLY A 101 16.96 -8.35 9.58
N SER A 102 17.83 -8.51 10.56
CA SER A 102 19.28 -8.34 10.38
C SER A 102 19.93 -9.33 9.41
N ARG A 103 19.30 -10.46 9.14
CA ARG A 103 19.80 -11.51 8.21
C ARG A 103 18.77 -11.90 7.16
N THR A 104 17.56 -11.41 7.27
CA THR A 104 16.43 -11.64 6.37
C THR A 104 15.76 -10.31 6.13
N PRO A 105 16.30 -9.45 5.23
CA PRO A 105 15.79 -8.08 5.07
C PRO A 105 14.35 -8.02 4.60
N GLY A 106 13.86 -9.05 3.91
CA GLY A 106 12.52 -9.13 3.39
C GLY A 106 12.18 -8.04 2.38
N VAL A 107 10.90 -7.90 2.08
CA VAL A 107 10.41 -6.85 1.17
C VAL A 107 10.66 -5.45 1.74
N VAL A 108 10.49 -5.27 3.05
CA VAL A 108 10.75 -3.97 3.70
C VAL A 108 12.19 -3.52 3.50
N GLY A 109 13.15 -4.45 3.64
CA GLY A 109 14.56 -4.18 3.37
C GLY A 109 14.82 -3.83 1.92
N ALA A 110 14.27 -4.59 0.98
CA ALA A 110 14.41 -4.33 -0.46
C ALA A 110 13.86 -2.94 -0.86
N VAL A 111 12.73 -2.53 -0.29
CA VAL A 111 12.15 -1.18 -0.52
C VAL A 111 13.07 -0.09 0.01
N PHE A 112 13.67 -0.28 1.19
CA PHE A 112 14.56 0.73 1.77
C PHE A 112 15.90 0.82 1.04
N ASP A 113 16.40 -0.30 0.54
CA ASP A 113 17.66 -0.38 -0.21
C ASP A 113 17.54 0.14 -1.65
N SER A 114 16.32 0.18 -2.20
CA SER A 114 16.03 0.76 -3.52
C SER A 114 16.07 2.29 -3.49
N ASP A 115 16.60 2.91 -4.54
CA ASP A 115 16.58 4.36 -4.74
C ASP A 115 15.29 4.88 -5.42
N SER A 116 14.48 3.99 -6.00
CA SER A 116 13.37 4.37 -6.88
C SER A 116 12.00 3.89 -6.43
N VAL A 117 11.91 2.79 -5.68
CA VAL A 117 10.63 2.21 -5.24
C VAL A 117 10.00 3.11 -4.19
N THR A 118 8.78 3.55 -4.47
CA THR A 118 7.96 4.33 -3.53
C THR A 118 7.21 3.41 -2.58
N ALA A 119 6.77 3.92 -1.43
CA ALA A 119 6.03 3.09 -0.46
C ALA A 119 4.93 3.87 0.27
N GLU A 120 3.81 3.21 0.46
CA GLU A 120 2.72 3.68 1.30
C GLU A 120 2.96 3.35 2.78
N LEU A 121 2.55 4.27 3.64
CA LEU A 121 2.63 4.14 5.09
C LEU A 121 1.27 4.50 5.71
N ILE A 122 0.71 3.60 6.51
CA ILE A 122 -0.47 3.88 7.35
C ILE A 122 0.04 4.54 8.63
N CYS A 123 -0.33 5.79 8.85
CA CYS A 123 0.27 6.66 9.87
C CYS A 123 -0.66 6.92 11.08
N ASP A 124 -1.56 5.99 11.38
CA ASP A 124 -2.49 6.06 12.51
C ASP A 124 -1.80 5.84 13.87
N GLY A 125 -0.54 5.37 13.88
CA GLY A 125 0.22 5.02 15.08
C GLY A 125 -0.15 3.67 15.68
N PHE A 126 -1.09 2.94 15.06
CA PHE A 126 -1.50 1.60 15.43
C PHE A 126 -0.92 0.53 14.48
N HIS A 127 -1.05 0.72 13.17
CA HIS A 127 -0.44 -0.16 12.15
C HIS A 127 1.09 -0.10 12.20
N ILE A 128 1.64 1.10 12.37
CA ILE A 128 3.08 1.33 12.45
C ILE A 128 3.37 2.24 13.65
N ALA A 129 4.24 1.79 14.55
CA ALA A 129 4.65 2.57 15.70
C ALA A 129 5.32 3.90 15.28
N PRO A 130 5.13 5.02 16.01
CA PRO A 130 5.70 6.31 15.64
C PRO A 130 7.22 6.32 15.48
N ALA A 131 7.95 5.50 16.23
CA ALA A 131 9.40 5.37 16.07
C ALA A 131 9.77 4.73 14.72
N THR A 132 9.05 3.69 14.33
CA THR A 132 9.23 3.00 13.04
C THR A 132 8.86 3.93 11.87
N LEU A 133 7.78 4.72 12.01
CA LEU A 133 7.41 5.73 11.01
C LEU A 133 8.53 6.74 10.79
N ARG A 134 9.15 7.29 11.87
CA ARG A 134 10.28 8.21 11.71
C ARG A 134 11.45 7.61 10.95
N ILE A 135 11.77 6.33 11.22
CA ILE A 135 12.85 5.63 10.51
C ILE A 135 12.44 5.43 9.03
N ALA A 136 11.22 4.98 8.77
CA ALA A 136 10.72 4.77 7.42
C ALA A 136 10.74 6.06 6.59
N PHE A 137 10.22 7.16 7.13
CA PHE A 137 10.26 8.46 6.46
C PHE A 137 11.69 8.94 6.20
N GLN A 138 12.63 8.69 7.13
CA GLN A 138 14.03 9.05 6.94
C GLN A 138 14.68 8.26 5.80
N LEU A 139 14.41 6.94 5.69
CA LEU A 139 14.97 6.08 4.67
C LEU A 139 14.31 6.30 3.29
N LEU A 140 13.01 6.53 3.24
CA LEU A 140 12.29 6.82 1.99
C LEU A 140 12.55 8.24 1.48
N GLY A 141 12.93 9.16 2.35
CA GLY A 141 13.16 10.56 1.98
C GLY A 141 11.88 11.29 1.57
N GLU A 142 12.04 12.47 0.95
CA GLU A 142 10.92 13.35 0.62
C GLU A 142 10.07 12.87 -0.56
N ASP A 143 10.62 12.07 -1.47
CA ASP A 143 10.01 11.78 -2.76
C ASP A 143 9.45 10.35 -2.89
N ARG A 144 9.85 9.43 -2.00
CA ARG A 144 9.41 8.03 -2.07
C ARG A 144 8.34 7.64 -1.05
N SER A 145 8.08 8.50 -0.04
CA SER A 145 7.05 8.24 0.97
C SER A 145 5.67 8.69 0.49
N VAL A 146 4.67 7.85 0.70
CA VAL A 146 3.25 8.12 0.45
C VAL A 146 2.48 7.82 1.73
N ILE A 147 1.54 8.67 2.12
CA ILE A 147 0.63 8.39 3.23
C ILE A 147 -0.68 7.86 2.66
N VAL A 148 -1.13 6.74 3.20
CA VAL A 148 -2.41 6.10 2.85
C VAL A 148 -3.22 5.86 4.12
N SER A 149 -4.52 6.03 4.06
CA SER A 149 -5.39 5.73 5.21
C SER A 149 -5.70 4.25 5.34
N ASP A 150 -5.77 3.53 4.23
CA ASP A 150 -6.24 2.13 4.20
C ASP A 150 -7.55 1.96 4.98
N ALA A 151 -8.48 2.90 4.76
CA ALA A 151 -9.70 3.04 5.54
C ALA A 151 -10.82 2.14 5.03
N MET A 152 -11.45 1.42 5.95
CA MET A 152 -12.67 0.67 5.66
C MET A 152 -13.94 1.52 5.86
N MET A 153 -15.11 0.92 5.58
CA MET A 153 -16.42 1.59 5.70
C MET A 153 -16.74 2.16 7.10
N ALA A 154 -16.01 1.75 8.14
CA ALA A 154 -16.19 2.26 9.49
C ALA A 154 -15.52 3.62 9.74
N SER A 155 -14.74 4.13 8.78
CA SER A 155 -14.08 5.43 8.90
C SER A 155 -15.10 6.55 9.11
N GLY A 156 -14.89 7.34 10.17
CA GLY A 156 -15.78 8.41 10.58
C GLY A 156 -17.06 7.97 11.30
N LEU A 157 -17.22 6.68 11.58
CA LEU A 157 -18.35 6.14 12.35
C LEU A 157 -17.93 5.82 13.79
N ALA A 158 -18.92 5.64 14.67
CA ALA A 158 -18.68 5.19 16.04
C ALA A 158 -18.24 3.71 16.05
N ASP A 159 -17.60 3.30 17.16
CA ASP A 159 -17.28 1.89 17.41
C ASP A 159 -18.51 1.00 17.23
N GLY A 160 -18.32 -0.17 16.64
CA GLY A 160 -19.41 -1.06 16.29
C GLY A 160 -18.93 -2.32 15.58
N ASP A 161 -19.90 -3.08 15.10
CA ASP A 161 -19.66 -4.28 14.31
C ASP A 161 -19.93 -3.96 12.83
N PHE A 162 -18.98 -4.31 11.98
CA PHE A 162 -18.98 -4.02 10.55
C PHE A 162 -18.66 -5.28 9.73
N GLU A 163 -18.54 -5.13 8.44
CA GLU A 163 -18.15 -6.20 7.53
C GLU A 163 -17.10 -5.69 6.54
N LEU A 164 -16.14 -6.57 6.19
CA LEU A 164 -15.16 -6.32 5.14
C LEU A 164 -14.96 -7.61 4.35
N GLY A 165 -15.28 -7.60 3.06
CA GLY A 165 -15.10 -8.76 2.18
C GLY A 165 -15.83 -10.03 2.64
N GLY A 166 -17.02 -9.89 3.25
CA GLY A 166 -17.81 -11.01 3.80
C GLY A 166 -17.36 -11.48 5.18
N GLN A 167 -16.37 -10.82 5.79
CA GLN A 167 -15.89 -11.14 7.14
C GLN A 167 -16.35 -10.09 8.16
N LYS A 168 -16.71 -10.54 9.38
CA LYS A 168 -17.07 -9.63 10.47
C LYS A 168 -15.83 -8.90 10.98
N VAL A 169 -15.96 -7.59 11.14
CA VAL A 169 -14.94 -6.69 11.71
C VAL A 169 -15.49 -6.02 12.95
N TYR A 170 -14.74 -6.04 14.03
CA TYR A 170 -15.07 -5.40 15.29
C TYR A 170 -14.25 -4.13 15.44
N VAL A 171 -14.90 -2.97 15.46
CA VAL A 171 -14.24 -1.69 15.74
C VAL A 171 -14.40 -1.38 17.22
N ARG A 172 -13.28 -1.25 17.93
CA ARG A 172 -13.20 -0.90 19.34
C ARG A 172 -12.03 0.05 19.57
N ASP A 173 -12.28 1.18 20.22
CA ASP A 173 -11.30 2.25 20.42
C ASP A 173 -10.63 2.70 19.10
N GLY A 174 -11.42 2.76 18.01
CA GLY A 174 -10.95 3.13 16.69
C GLY A 174 -10.08 2.07 15.99
N LYS A 175 -9.99 0.84 16.50
CA LYS A 175 -9.21 -0.26 15.90
C LYS A 175 -10.14 -1.29 15.28
N ALA A 176 -9.96 -1.56 14.00
CA ALA A 176 -10.73 -2.55 13.26
C ALA A 176 -10.02 -3.90 13.23
N LEU A 177 -10.58 -4.89 13.90
CA LEU A 177 -9.99 -6.22 14.05
C LEU A 177 -10.97 -7.32 13.63
N LEU A 178 -10.44 -8.40 13.05
CA LEU A 178 -11.15 -9.65 12.89
C LEU A 178 -11.29 -10.38 14.25
N ALA A 179 -12.10 -11.42 14.30
CA ALA A 179 -12.34 -12.20 15.52
C ALA A 179 -11.06 -12.86 16.08
N ASP A 180 -10.08 -13.14 15.26
CA ASP A 180 -8.78 -13.71 15.63
C ASP A 180 -7.74 -12.66 16.04
N GLY A 181 -8.11 -11.37 16.04
CA GLY A 181 -7.23 -10.25 16.38
C GLY A 181 -6.40 -9.72 15.21
N THR A 182 -6.56 -10.25 14.00
CA THR A 182 -5.93 -9.69 12.79
C THR A 182 -6.44 -8.28 12.55
N ILE A 183 -5.53 -7.32 12.28
CA ILE A 183 -5.91 -5.98 11.85
C ILE A 183 -6.58 -6.10 10.47
N ALA A 184 -7.78 -5.54 10.34
CA ALA A 184 -8.57 -5.66 9.12
C ALA A 184 -8.31 -4.50 8.14
N ALA A 185 -8.26 -3.29 8.67
CA ALA A 185 -8.03 -2.04 7.95
C ALA A 185 -7.95 -0.89 8.96
N SER A 186 -7.78 0.34 8.52
CA SER A 186 -7.89 1.49 9.40
C SER A 186 -9.32 2.05 9.49
N THR A 187 -9.55 2.85 10.50
CA THR A 187 -10.77 3.67 10.67
C THR A 187 -10.47 5.16 10.55
N THR A 188 -9.24 5.51 10.20
CA THR A 188 -8.76 6.89 10.08
C THR A 188 -9.11 7.51 8.72
N ASN A 189 -8.63 8.71 8.49
CA ASN A 189 -8.69 9.40 7.20
C ASN A 189 -7.38 10.12 6.92
N LEU A 190 -7.15 10.49 5.67
CA LEU A 190 -5.87 11.08 5.24
C LEU A 190 -5.50 12.38 5.99
N TYR A 191 -6.47 13.18 6.40
CA TYR A 191 -6.21 14.42 7.15
C TYR A 191 -5.69 14.12 8.56
N ASP A 192 -6.26 13.14 9.24
CA ASP A 192 -5.79 12.72 10.57
C ASP A 192 -4.43 12.02 10.48
N GLU A 193 -4.18 11.22 9.44
CA GLU A 193 -2.86 10.65 9.13
C GLU A 193 -1.81 11.75 8.97
N PHE A 194 -2.09 12.79 8.18
CA PHE A 194 -1.22 13.93 8.01
C PHE A 194 -0.93 14.64 9.35
N ARG A 195 -1.94 14.85 10.19
CA ARG A 195 -1.75 15.45 11.53
C ARG A 195 -0.91 14.56 12.44
N ASN A 196 -1.10 13.25 12.36
CA ASN A 196 -0.34 12.29 13.16
C ASN A 196 1.14 12.32 12.81
N VAL A 197 1.52 12.30 11.53
CA VAL A 197 2.93 12.34 11.14
C VAL A 197 3.62 13.63 11.60
N LEU A 198 2.92 14.76 11.59
CA LEU A 198 3.45 16.00 12.16
C LEU A 198 3.66 15.88 13.67
N ARG A 199 2.73 15.27 14.41
CA ARG A 199 2.87 15.01 15.85
C ARG A 199 3.99 14.02 16.15
N PHE A 200 4.25 13.07 15.24
CA PHE A 200 5.34 12.12 15.37
C PHE A 200 6.71 12.70 15.02
N GLY A 201 6.75 13.96 14.55
CA GLY A 201 7.98 14.69 14.29
C GLY A 201 8.51 14.59 12.86
N ILE A 202 7.71 14.14 11.90
CA ILE A 202 8.06 14.19 10.48
C ILE A 202 8.00 15.65 9.99
N PRO A 203 9.01 16.14 9.23
CA PRO A 203 9.03 17.50 8.72
C PRO A 203 7.81 17.83 7.87
N PHE A 204 7.24 19.04 8.05
CA PHE A 204 6.03 19.48 7.34
C PHE A 204 6.12 19.30 5.82
N ARG A 205 7.25 19.68 5.22
CA ARG A 205 7.45 19.55 3.77
C ARG A 205 7.35 18.11 3.30
N GLN A 206 7.99 17.18 4.02
CA GLN A 206 7.94 15.76 3.70
C GLN A 206 6.53 15.21 3.87
N ALA A 207 5.87 15.48 5.00
CA ALA A 207 4.49 15.08 5.26
C ALA A 207 3.54 15.60 4.18
N LEU A 208 3.68 16.86 3.77
CA LEU A 208 2.84 17.46 2.73
C LEU A 208 3.05 16.76 1.38
N LYS A 209 4.29 16.54 0.95
CA LYS A 209 4.59 15.84 -0.30
C LYS A 209 4.01 14.43 -0.30
N SER A 210 4.10 13.73 0.84
CA SER A 210 3.59 12.35 0.98
C SER A 210 2.06 12.24 0.91
N CYS A 211 1.33 13.33 1.10
CA CYS A 211 -0.14 13.38 0.97
C CYS A 211 -0.61 14.02 -0.35
N THR A 212 0.29 14.58 -1.17
CA THR A 212 -0.10 15.38 -2.32
C THR A 212 0.62 14.93 -3.60
N ILE A 213 1.80 15.48 -3.86
CA ILE A 213 2.52 15.25 -5.12
C ILE A 213 3.06 13.81 -5.25
N ASN A 214 3.48 13.17 -4.14
CA ASN A 214 4.02 11.83 -4.23
C ASN A 214 2.94 10.80 -4.63
N PRO A 215 1.75 10.71 -3.97
CA PRO A 215 0.69 9.83 -4.45
C PRO A 215 0.21 10.18 -5.87
N ALA A 216 0.20 11.46 -6.25
CA ALA A 216 -0.14 11.85 -7.61
C ALA A 216 0.86 11.30 -8.64
N ARG A 217 2.17 11.30 -8.34
CA ARG A 217 3.20 10.68 -9.17
C ARG A 217 3.05 9.17 -9.26
N VAL A 218 2.73 8.52 -8.14
CA VAL A 218 2.53 7.06 -8.12
C VAL A 218 1.44 6.62 -9.08
N ILE A 219 0.35 7.39 -9.21
CA ILE A 219 -0.75 7.07 -10.14
C ILE A 219 -0.68 7.86 -11.46
N HIS A 220 0.46 8.48 -11.76
CA HIS A 220 0.71 9.26 -12.99
C HIS A 220 -0.25 10.45 -13.21
N ALA A 221 -0.81 11.02 -12.13
CA ALA A 221 -1.73 12.15 -12.13
C ALA A 221 -1.07 13.49 -11.73
N ASP A 222 0.25 13.54 -11.60
CA ASP A 222 1.02 14.67 -11.09
C ASP A 222 1.03 15.91 -12.01
N LYS A 223 0.57 15.75 -13.24
CA LYS A 223 0.32 16.87 -14.17
C LYS A 223 -1.03 17.57 -13.95
N GLU A 224 -1.96 16.89 -13.27
CA GLU A 224 -3.33 17.35 -13.06
C GLU A 224 -3.59 17.74 -11.59
N THR A 225 -2.85 17.13 -10.65
CA THR A 225 -3.08 17.29 -9.22
C THR A 225 -1.78 17.16 -8.41
N GLY A 226 -1.89 17.35 -7.08
CA GLY A 226 -0.77 17.16 -6.14
C GLY A 226 0.12 18.37 -5.94
N SER A 227 -0.01 19.44 -6.73
CA SER A 227 0.75 20.67 -6.58
C SER A 227 -0.06 21.91 -6.96
N ILE A 228 0.33 23.07 -6.43
CA ILE A 228 -0.20 24.38 -6.80
C ILE A 228 0.90 25.07 -7.62
N VAL A 229 0.68 25.20 -8.90
CA VAL A 229 1.61 25.86 -9.84
C VAL A 229 0.89 27.00 -10.56
N GLN A 230 1.67 27.99 -11.02
CA GLN A 230 1.12 29.04 -11.85
C GLN A 230 0.70 28.44 -13.20
N GLY A 231 -0.59 28.56 -13.55
CA GLY A 231 -1.17 28.08 -14.80
C GLY A 231 -0.89 28.98 -15.99
#